data_7ce5ea2bffca2cf906f7e38e25c81803
#
_entry.id   7ce5ea2bffca2cf906f7e38e25c81803
#
_cell.length_a   1.000
_cell.length_b   1.000
_cell.length_c   1.000
_cell.angle_alpha   90.00
_cell.angle_beta   90.00
_cell.angle_gamma   90.00
#
_symmetry.space_group_name_H-M   'P 1'
#
loop_
_entity.id
_entity.type
_entity.pdbx_description
1 polymer ?
#
loop_
_entity_poly.entity_id
_entity_poly.type
_entity_poly.pdbx_seq_one_letter_code
_entity_poly.pdbx_strand_id
1 'polypeptide(L)'
;MKKFGQKWNLRNNNVLIAILLVISMISCNRAEQHSNDLKCIFSDSLHRFEYYRGAKQIIIRVDSSLFYFTSDNRLVKVYTRSVVNRKQVFVNGKVLYFDRKSGTLDSMKSYRRNKLHGYSIIYDREGMIISARKI
;
A
#
# COMPACT_ATOMS: atom_id res chain seq x y z
N MET A 1 -32.12 -2.04 -6.67
CA MET A 1 -30.74 -2.40 -6.24
C MET A 1 -29.75 -1.50 -6.95
N LYS A 2 -29.19 -0.51 -6.26
CA LYS A 2 -28.14 0.36 -6.81
C LYS A 2 -26.83 -0.41 -6.81
N LYS A 3 -26.29 -0.70 -7.99
CA LYS A 3 -24.98 -1.26 -8.20
C LYS A 3 -23.93 -0.24 -7.76
N PHE A 4 -23.42 -0.33 -6.55
CA PHE A 4 -22.20 0.36 -6.13
C PHE A 4 -20.99 -0.41 -6.67
N GLY A 5 -20.85 -0.38 -7.98
CA GLY A 5 -19.64 -0.83 -8.64
C GLY A 5 -18.65 0.31 -8.75
N GLN A 6 -17.98 0.67 -7.68
CA GLN A 6 -16.75 1.43 -7.84
C GLN A 6 -15.70 0.48 -8.45
N LYS A 7 -15.63 0.47 -9.77
CA LYS A 7 -14.48 -0.05 -10.50
C LYS A 7 -13.26 0.80 -10.08
N TRP A 8 -12.50 0.29 -9.16
CA TRP A 8 -11.14 0.76 -8.95
C TRP A 8 -10.34 0.39 -10.19
N ASN A 9 -10.39 1.29 -11.16
CA ASN A 9 -9.69 1.12 -12.42
C ASN A 9 -8.20 1.34 -12.12
N LEU A 10 -7.47 0.26 -11.92
CA LEU A 10 -6.00 0.22 -11.81
C LEU A 10 -5.30 0.67 -13.12
N ARG A 11 -6.01 1.34 -14.00
CA ARG A 11 -5.46 2.10 -15.12
C ARG A 11 -4.53 3.24 -14.66
N ASN A 12 -4.54 3.53 -13.35
CA ASN A 12 -3.59 4.43 -12.70
C ASN A 12 -2.25 3.78 -12.33
N ASN A 13 -1.94 2.57 -12.83
CA ASN A 13 -0.57 2.05 -12.75
C ASN A 13 0.44 3.03 -13.35
N ASN A 14 0.05 3.79 -14.36
CA ASN A 14 0.90 4.83 -14.94
C ASN A 14 1.14 6.01 -13.99
N VAL A 15 0.18 6.35 -13.13
CA VAL A 15 0.35 7.42 -12.13
C VAL A 15 1.24 6.95 -10.99
N LEU A 16 1.08 5.71 -10.53
CA LEU A 16 1.95 5.11 -9.51
C LEU A 16 3.38 4.92 -10.03
N ILE A 17 3.53 4.48 -11.29
CA ILE A 17 4.83 4.38 -11.98
C ILE A 17 5.41 5.78 -12.21
N ALA A 18 4.61 6.78 -12.57
CA ALA A 18 5.04 8.15 -12.71
C ALA A 18 5.48 8.76 -11.36
N ILE A 19 4.77 8.47 -10.27
CA ILE A 19 5.18 8.86 -8.92
C ILE A 19 6.50 8.16 -8.55
N LEU A 20 6.66 6.88 -8.86
CA LEU A 20 7.91 6.13 -8.65
C LEU A 20 9.07 6.68 -9.48
N LEU A 21 8.82 7.07 -10.73
CA LEU A 21 9.83 7.70 -11.61
C LEU A 21 10.19 9.12 -11.16
N VAL A 22 9.22 9.91 -10.73
CA VAL A 22 9.46 11.25 -10.17
C VAL A 22 10.25 11.16 -8.86
N ILE A 23 9.95 10.21 -8.00
CA ILE A 23 10.72 9.96 -6.78
C ILE A 23 12.14 9.48 -7.10
N SER A 24 12.35 8.72 -8.18
CA SER A 24 13.70 8.30 -8.60
C SER A 24 14.52 9.43 -9.25
N MET A 25 13.88 10.45 -9.79
CA MET A 25 14.54 11.61 -10.43
C MET A 25 14.74 12.81 -9.48
N ILE A 26 13.98 12.87 -8.39
CA ILE A 26 14.23 13.86 -7.34
C ILE A 26 15.46 13.37 -6.58
N SER A 27 16.59 14.07 -6.75
CA SER A 27 17.83 13.79 -6.02
C SER A 27 17.51 13.63 -4.54
N CYS A 28 17.68 12.41 -4.03
CA CYS A 28 17.55 12.12 -2.60
C CYS A 28 18.55 13.00 -1.83
N ASN A 29 18.08 14.09 -1.26
CA ASN A 29 18.94 14.98 -0.47
C ASN A 29 19.49 14.33 0.81
N ARG A 30 19.07 13.10 1.10
CA ARG A 30 19.62 12.25 2.18
C ARG A 30 19.43 10.77 1.83
N ALA A 31 20.37 10.20 1.11
CA ALA A 31 20.48 8.76 0.97
C ALA A 31 21.31 8.22 2.12
N GLU A 32 20.70 7.57 3.10
CA GLU A 32 21.40 6.70 4.04
C GLU A 32 21.56 5.33 3.39
N GLN A 33 22.74 5.06 2.86
CA GLN A 33 23.08 3.79 2.23
C GLN A 33 23.67 2.87 3.30
N HIS A 34 22.83 2.03 3.89
CA HIS A 34 23.26 0.87 4.66
C HIS A 34 22.95 -0.38 3.85
N SER A 35 24.00 -1.06 3.36
CA SER A 35 23.98 -2.41 2.77
C SER A 35 22.76 -2.74 1.89
N ASN A 36 22.78 -2.42 0.61
CA ASN A 36 21.78 -2.77 -0.41
C ASN A 36 20.35 -2.21 -0.21
N ASP A 37 20.10 -1.47 0.84
CA ASP A 37 18.81 -0.86 1.13
C ASP A 37 18.87 0.64 0.83
N LEU A 38 17.94 1.12 0.00
CA LEU A 38 17.79 2.53 -0.31
C LEU A 38 16.62 3.09 0.51
N LYS A 39 16.88 4.15 1.27
CA LYS A 39 15.85 4.89 1.98
C LYS A 39 15.88 6.35 1.58
N CYS A 40 14.74 6.85 1.13
CA CYS A 40 14.55 8.26 0.80
C CYS A 40 13.36 8.83 1.57
N ILE A 41 13.50 10.04 2.07
CA ILE A 41 12.43 10.77 2.72
C ILE A 41 12.26 12.11 2.01
N PHE A 42 11.05 12.41 1.60
CA PHE A 42 10.65 13.68 1.01
C PHE A 42 9.44 14.23 1.74
N SER A 43 9.42 15.51 2.01
CA SER A 43 8.25 16.20 2.57
C SER A 43 8.02 17.49 1.82
N ASP A 44 6.78 17.73 1.43
CA ASP A 44 6.30 19.03 1.00
C ASP A 44 5.38 19.65 2.06
N SER A 45 4.71 20.76 1.74
CA SER A 45 3.79 21.45 2.67
C SER A 45 2.52 20.66 2.97
N LEU A 46 2.19 19.63 2.19
CA LEU A 46 0.93 18.90 2.26
C LEU A 46 1.13 17.43 2.64
N HIS A 47 2.23 16.80 2.20
CA HIS A 47 2.43 15.36 2.33
C HIS A 47 3.84 15.00 2.74
N ARG A 48 3.95 13.90 3.48
CA ARG A 48 5.21 13.24 3.80
C ARG A 48 5.30 11.93 3.05
N PHE A 49 6.36 11.76 2.26
CA PHE A 49 6.68 10.56 1.50
C PHE A 49 7.92 9.90 2.07
N GLU A 50 7.85 8.60 2.26
CA GLU A 50 9.00 7.78 2.61
C GLU A 50 9.07 6.62 1.63
N TYR A 51 10.23 6.42 1.04
CA TYR A 51 10.50 5.31 0.13
C TYR A 51 11.60 4.45 0.74
N TYR A 52 11.35 3.16 0.79
CA TYR A 52 12.31 2.16 1.22
C TYR A 52 12.37 1.04 0.19
N ARG A 53 13.57 0.68 -0.23
CA ARG A 53 13.83 -0.45 -1.12
C ARG A 53 14.81 -1.39 -0.45
N GLY A 54 14.35 -2.59 -0.09
CA GLY A 54 15.15 -3.69 0.38
C GLY A 54 15.28 -4.78 -0.67
N ALA A 55 16.06 -5.82 -0.36
CA ALA A 55 16.32 -6.94 -1.26
C ALA A 55 15.06 -7.71 -1.70
N LYS A 56 14.03 -7.76 -0.84
CA LYS A 56 12.83 -8.58 -1.08
C LYS A 56 11.56 -7.76 -1.28
N GLN A 57 11.57 -6.49 -0.93
CA GLN A 57 10.35 -5.68 -0.93
C GLN A 57 10.66 -4.19 -1.08
N ILE A 58 9.69 -3.47 -1.61
CA ILE A 58 9.68 -2.03 -1.67
C ILE A 58 8.51 -1.56 -0.79
N ILE A 59 8.75 -0.56 0.04
CA ILE A 59 7.73 0.05 0.89
C ILE A 59 7.66 1.53 0.55
N ILE A 60 6.47 2.02 0.25
CA ILE A 60 6.20 3.44 0.08
C ILE A 60 5.23 3.86 1.16
N ARG A 61 5.57 4.91 1.88
CA ARG A 61 4.69 5.55 2.83
C ARG A 61 4.27 6.92 2.29
N VAL A 62 2.97 7.16 2.32
CA VAL A 62 2.40 8.48 2.04
C VAL A 62 1.53 8.83 3.23
N ASP A 63 1.95 9.79 4.04
CA ASP A 63 1.30 10.16 5.30
C ASP A 63 1.09 8.95 6.23
N SER A 64 -0.16 8.57 6.46
CA SER A 64 -0.52 7.41 7.28
C SER A 64 -0.73 6.12 6.49
N SER A 65 -0.63 6.15 5.16
CA SER A 65 -0.82 4.98 4.30
C SER A 65 0.51 4.33 3.96
N LEU A 66 0.53 2.99 3.98
CA LEU A 66 1.69 2.17 3.64
C LEU A 66 1.36 1.26 2.48
N PHE A 67 2.20 1.30 1.45
CA PHE A 67 2.10 0.49 0.25
C PHE A 67 3.29 -0.46 0.22
N TYR A 68 3.01 -1.75 0.14
CA TYR A 68 4.01 -2.81 0.04
C TYR A 68 4.02 -3.40 -1.36
N PHE A 69 5.19 -3.40 -1.96
CA PHE A 69 5.42 -3.99 -3.27
C PHE A 69 6.45 -5.13 -3.16
N THR A 70 6.37 -6.06 -4.07
CA THR A 70 7.45 -7.02 -4.30
C THR A 70 8.65 -6.33 -4.93
N SER A 71 9.80 -7.00 -4.97
CA SER A 71 11.03 -6.47 -5.61
C SER A 71 10.86 -6.20 -7.11
N ASP A 72 9.91 -6.86 -7.76
CA ASP A 72 9.50 -6.67 -9.16
C ASP A 72 8.36 -5.65 -9.34
N ASN A 73 8.17 -4.77 -8.36
CA ASN A 73 7.22 -3.65 -8.36
C ASN A 73 5.72 -4.02 -8.40
N ARG A 74 5.35 -5.21 -7.95
CA ARG A 74 3.94 -5.59 -7.84
C ARG A 74 3.39 -5.21 -6.48
N LEU A 75 2.29 -4.46 -6.46
CA LEU A 75 1.59 -4.12 -5.23
C LEU A 75 0.95 -5.38 -4.62
N VAL A 76 1.23 -5.63 -3.35
CA VAL A 76 0.70 -6.79 -2.63
C VAL A 76 -0.15 -6.43 -1.43
N LYS A 77 0.07 -5.24 -0.83
CA LYS A 77 -0.63 -4.87 0.40
C LYS A 77 -0.67 -3.37 0.59
N VAL A 78 -1.79 -2.85 1.05
CA VAL A 78 -1.95 -1.45 1.44
C VAL A 78 -2.58 -1.37 2.82
N TYR A 79 -1.93 -0.64 3.72
CA TYR A 79 -2.52 -0.18 4.98
C TYR A 79 -3.05 1.23 4.79
N THR A 80 -4.35 1.44 4.93
CA THR A 80 -4.96 2.76 4.68
C THR A 80 -4.77 3.74 5.84
N ARG A 81 -4.58 3.22 7.05
CA ARG A 81 -4.21 4.01 8.23
C ARG A 81 -3.22 3.20 9.06
N SER A 82 -2.05 3.72 9.22
CA SER A 82 -1.01 3.06 9.98
C SER A 82 -0.19 4.09 10.75
N VAL A 83 0.24 3.70 11.93
CA VAL A 83 1.27 4.41 12.68
C VAL A 83 2.50 3.51 12.70
N VAL A 84 3.62 4.05 12.26
CA VAL A 84 4.88 3.31 12.27
C VAL A 84 5.69 3.75 13.49
N ASN A 85 5.94 2.83 14.37
CA ASN A 85 6.93 2.96 15.42
C ASN A 85 8.25 2.33 14.95
N ARG A 86 9.37 2.56 15.66
CA ARG A 86 10.72 2.07 15.27
C ARG A 86 10.79 0.58 14.91
N LYS A 87 9.85 -0.25 15.40
CA LYS A 87 9.83 -1.70 15.20
C LYS A 87 8.48 -2.27 14.74
N GLN A 88 7.40 -1.49 14.74
CA GLN A 88 6.05 -2.03 14.53
C GLN A 88 5.19 -1.08 13.71
N VAL A 89 4.31 -1.68 12.92
CA VAL A 89 3.22 -1.00 12.22
C VAL A 89 1.93 -1.24 13.03
N PHE A 90 1.35 -0.18 13.53
CA PHE A 90 0.04 -0.23 14.16
C PHE A 90 -1.03 0.05 13.11
N VAL A 91 -1.90 -0.91 12.89
CA VAL A 91 -2.97 -0.79 11.92
C VAL A 91 -4.27 -0.36 12.61
N ASN A 92 -4.82 0.74 12.14
CA ASN A 92 -6.10 1.27 12.62
C ASN A 92 -6.90 1.76 11.41
N GLY A 93 -7.50 0.85 10.68
CA GLY A 93 -8.20 1.11 9.44
C GLY A 93 -8.31 -0.13 8.59
N LYS A 94 -8.29 0.03 7.28
CA LYS A 94 -8.41 -1.07 6.33
C LYS A 94 -7.04 -1.55 5.87
N VAL A 95 -6.92 -2.85 5.67
CA VAL A 95 -5.80 -3.47 4.96
C VAL A 95 -6.34 -4.10 3.70
N LEU A 96 -5.79 -3.69 2.57
CA LEU A 96 -6.10 -4.22 1.25
C LEU A 96 -5.00 -5.22 0.87
N TYR A 97 -5.39 -6.38 0.41
CA TYR A 97 -4.49 -7.43 -0.08
C TYR A 97 -4.73 -7.62 -1.57
N PHE A 98 -3.65 -7.72 -2.33
CA PHE A 98 -3.69 -7.88 -3.77
C PHE A 98 -3.07 -9.21 -4.17
N ASP A 99 -3.66 -9.87 -5.15
CA ASP A 99 -3.09 -11.07 -5.74
C ASP A 99 -1.78 -10.73 -6.47
N ARG A 100 -0.73 -11.48 -6.17
CA ARG A 100 0.62 -11.22 -6.70
C ARG A 100 0.74 -11.46 -8.20
N LYS A 101 -0.10 -12.32 -8.78
CA LYS A 101 -0.04 -12.68 -10.19
C LYS A 101 -0.86 -11.72 -11.05
N SER A 102 -2.12 -11.49 -10.67
CA SER A 102 -3.06 -10.67 -11.42
C SER A 102 -2.98 -9.18 -11.06
N GLY A 103 -2.51 -8.84 -9.85
CA GLY A 103 -2.55 -7.47 -9.32
C GLY A 103 -3.95 -7.00 -8.94
N THR A 104 -4.95 -7.90 -8.95
CA THR A 104 -6.33 -7.57 -8.56
C THR A 104 -6.49 -7.57 -7.05
N LEU A 105 -7.46 -6.82 -6.55
CA LEU A 105 -7.82 -6.81 -5.14
C LEU A 105 -8.39 -8.18 -4.76
N ASP A 106 -7.72 -8.88 -3.85
CA ASP A 106 -8.10 -10.20 -3.34
C ASP A 106 -9.00 -10.09 -2.12
N SER A 107 -8.59 -9.31 -1.15
CA SER A 107 -9.36 -9.16 0.08
C SER A 107 -9.13 -7.82 0.77
N MET A 108 -10.10 -7.44 1.60
CA MET A 108 -10.02 -6.30 2.50
C MET A 108 -10.35 -6.74 3.91
N LYS A 109 -9.55 -6.31 4.88
CA LYS A 109 -9.79 -6.57 6.30
C LYS A 109 -9.73 -5.26 7.07
N SER A 110 -10.68 -5.06 7.98
CA SER A 110 -10.70 -3.91 8.87
C SER A 110 -10.02 -4.22 10.19
N TYR A 111 -9.26 -3.26 10.71
CA TYR A 111 -8.51 -3.39 11.95
C TYR A 111 -8.75 -2.20 12.85
N ARG A 112 -8.72 -2.45 14.15
CA ARG A 112 -8.68 -1.43 15.19
C ARG A 112 -7.62 -1.84 16.20
N ARG A 113 -6.61 -0.99 16.41
CA ARG A 113 -5.46 -1.26 17.32
C ARG A 113 -4.82 -2.63 17.06
N ASN A 114 -4.50 -2.93 15.82
CA ASN A 114 -3.93 -4.19 15.34
C ASN A 114 -4.83 -5.44 15.48
N LYS A 115 -6.06 -5.30 15.94
CA LYS A 115 -7.02 -6.41 16.04
C LYS A 115 -8.01 -6.32 14.89
N LEU A 116 -8.37 -7.45 14.32
CA LEU A 116 -9.46 -7.55 13.35
C LEU A 116 -10.74 -7.00 13.99
N HIS A 117 -11.38 -6.05 13.31
CA HIS A 117 -12.59 -5.40 13.79
C HIS A 117 -13.40 -4.86 12.62
N GLY A 118 -14.70 -5.16 12.60
CA GLY A 118 -15.60 -4.70 11.56
C GLY A 118 -15.79 -5.74 10.46
N TYR A 119 -15.29 -5.50 9.24
CA TYR A 119 -15.57 -6.38 8.11
C TYR A 119 -14.32 -7.02 7.53
N SER A 120 -14.48 -8.29 7.13
CA SER A 120 -13.56 -8.99 6.24
C SER A 120 -14.30 -9.29 4.94
N ILE A 121 -13.78 -8.85 3.81
CA ILE A 121 -14.40 -8.98 2.49
C ILE A 121 -13.43 -9.69 1.57
N ILE A 122 -13.91 -10.63 0.79
CA ILE A 122 -13.16 -11.37 -0.23
C ILE A 122 -13.78 -11.02 -1.59
N TYR A 123 -12.93 -10.80 -2.58
CA TYR A 123 -13.31 -10.43 -3.94
C TYR A 123 -12.91 -11.53 -4.91
N ASP A 124 -13.65 -11.66 -6.02
CA ASP A 124 -13.23 -12.45 -7.16
C ASP A 124 -12.28 -11.66 -8.07
N ARG A 125 -11.84 -12.29 -9.18
CA ARG A 125 -10.94 -11.66 -10.14
C ARG A 125 -11.55 -10.49 -10.90
N GLU A 126 -12.87 -10.44 -10.99
CA GLU A 126 -13.65 -9.37 -11.60
C GLU A 126 -13.89 -8.19 -10.63
N GLY A 127 -13.49 -8.34 -9.35
CA GLY A 127 -13.66 -7.34 -8.29
C GLY A 127 -15.05 -7.38 -7.65
N MET A 128 -15.79 -8.47 -7.84
CA MET A 128 -17.09 -8.68 -7.18
C MET A 128 -16.89 -9.31 -5.80
N ILE A 129 -17.76 -8.99 -4.86
CA ILE A 129 -17.71 -9.55 -3.51
C ILE A 129 -18.19 -10.99 -3.54
N ILE A 130 -17.29 -11.94 -3.20
CA ILE A 130 -17.63 -13.35 -2.98
C ILE A 130 -18.15 -13.56 -1.57
N SER A 131 -17.54 -12.92 -0.59
CA SER A 131 -17.86 -13.10 0.82
C SER A 131 -17.65 -11.81 1.60
N ALA A 132 -18.57 -11.53 2.51
CA ALA A 132 -18.43 -10.44 3.48
C ALA A 132 -18.82 -10.95 4.86
N ARG A 133 -17.90 -10.85 5.82
CA ARG A 133 -18.12 -11.29 7.21
C ARG A 133 -17.86 -10.14 8.17
N LYS A 134 -18.78 -9.92 9.10
CA LYS A 134 -18.58 -9.04 10.25
C LYS A 134 -17.82 -9.81 11.34
N ILE A 135 -16.82 -9.17 11.94
CA ILE A 135 -15.97 -9.71 12.98
C ILE A 135 -16.23 -8.95 14.28
#